data_a072a5884635f7c4a645ddba196d6caf
#
_entry.id   a072a5884635f7c4a645ddba196d6caf
#
_cell.length_a   1.000
_cell.length_b   1.000
_cell.length_c   1.000
_cell.angle_alpha   90.00
_cell.angle_beta   90.00
_cell.angle_gamma   90.00
#
_symmetry.space_group_name_H-M   'P 1'
#
loop_
_entity.id
_entity.type
_entity.pdbx_description
1 polymer ?
#
loop_
_entity_poly.entity_id
_entity_poly.type
_entity_poly.pdbx_seq_one_letter_code
_entity_poly.pdbx_strand_id
1 'polypeptide(L)'
;MSLQLPGFSLPTLDHLGATQPTDVDAKAVASEWFAKFAKSAEAGDVAGITQLFMSESYWRDILALTWDFRTFTGVDEIKQFLTDRLPTSQLKALKLRDEYLILQQPFPDLVWISFVFDFEVGDTGIASGIGRLMPQADGSWKANCVFTNLEELQGFPERIGANRSTEANHGLWASQRQAEVAFENQEPTVLIVGGGQAGLNTAARLKMLDIPTLIVEKNTRIGDNWRSRYQALCLHDPVWYDHMAYLPFPSNWPAYAPAQKLANWLESYADTMELNVWTSSEVTKATQNADNTWVVTVRLSDGKHRVFNRVKHVVFATGLGAGKANMPTYPGAESFKGQILHSSEHKLASDHAGKKVVVIGSCTSAHDIASDYSLNGVDVTMYQRGSTYIMSTQAGWAVLFSGLYEEGGLPTDVADRVFASLPTNFMYHGFAQRATGYIASIDKELLDGLHKRGFRTNTGIEGSGYPMLIMTKASGYYLDTGASQMIIDGKIKLKNDTLFTSFTPNGIQFEDGSELSADVVVFATGYSDASHIIQRICGDEVASKCKHTWGLNEEGETHGSWKDLGVPGLWYALGNLALDRFHSKHLALQIKAMEENKFGPRYSRA
;
A
#
# COMPACT_ATOMS: atom_id res chain seq x y z
N MET A 1 5.74 -20.79 -4.80
CA MET A 1 6.03 -20.47 -6.21
C MET A 1 7.07 -19.35 -6.18
N SER A 2 8.14 -19.47 -6.96
CA SER A 2 9.06 -18.35 -7.19
C SER A 2 8.31 -17.25 -7.95
N LEU A 3 8.49 -16.01 -7.55
CA LEU A 3 7.97 -14.86 -8.29
C LEU A 3 8.80 -14.75 -9.58
N GLN A 4 8.13 -14.76 -10.73
CA GLN A 4 8.81 -14.59 -12.02
C GLN A 4 8.33 -13.26 -12.63
N LEU A 5 9.09 -12.20 -12.35
CA LEU A 5 8.86 -10.90 -12.97
C LEU A 5 9.85 -10.72 -14.13
N PRO A 6 9.42 -10.15 -15.27
CA PRO A 6 10.34 -9.78 -16.34
C PRO A 6 11.26 -8.66 -15.86
N GLY A 7 12.51 -8.66 -16.28
CA GLY A 7 13.44 -7.60 -15.89
C GLY A 7 14.87 -7.89 -16.28
N PHE A 8 15.74 -6.96 -15.92
CA PHE A 8 17.14 -6.98 -16.26
C PHE A 8 17.98 -6.84 -15.00
N SER A 9 19.23 -7.31 -15.07
CA SER A 9 20.23 -7.02 -14.03
C SER A 9 20.38 -5.52 -13.82
N LEU A 10 20.81 -5.10 -12.63
CA LEU A 10 21.01 -3.67 -12.37
C LEU A 10 21.99 -3.05 -13.37
N PRO A 11 21.69 -1.86 -13.91
CA PRO A 11 22.54 -1.14 -14.84
C PRO A 11 23.71 -0.47 -14.10
N THR A 12 24.62 -1.30 -13.54
CA THR A 12 25.83 -0.83 -12.88
C THR A 12 26.81 -0.24 -13.89
N LEU A 13 27.74 0.59 -13.43
CA LEU A 13 28.77 1.18 -14.31
C LEU A 13 29.53 0.10 -15.11
N ASP A 14 29.91 -1.01 -14.47
CA ASP A 14 30.55 -2.14 -15.14
C ASP A 14 29.65 -2.78 -16.20
N HIS A 15 28.37 -3.02 -15.87
CA HIS A 15 27.39 -3.59 -16.81
C HIS A 15 27.23 -2.68 -18.05
N LEU A 16 27.24 -1.37 -17.84
CA LEU A 16 27.09 -0.37 -18.90
C LEU A 16 28.40 -0.06 -19.63
N GLY A 17 29.54 -0.60 -19.17
CA GLY A 17 30.88 -0.22 -19.66
C GLY A 17 31.18 1.27 -19.45
N ALA A 18 30.51 1.91 -18.51
CA ALA A 18 30.66 3.33 -18.21
C ALA A 18 31.64 3.55 -17.05
N THR A 19 32.34 4.69 -17.08
CA THR A 19 33.20 5.12 -15.97
C THR A 19 32.40 5.93 -14.95
N GLN A 20 32.92 6.01 -13.72
CA GLN A 20 32.34 6.88 -12.68
C GLN A 20 32.29 8.32 -13.21
N PRO A 21 31.08 8.93 -13.29
CA PRO A 21 30.98 10.30 -13.75
C PRO A 21 31.62 11.27 -12.74
N THR A 22 32.54 12.12 -13.24
CA THR A 22 33.15 13.20 -12.47
C THR A 22 32.74 14.54 -13.09
N ASP A 23 32.47 15.54 -12.28
CA ASP A 23 32.13 16.91 -12.71
C ASP A 23 30.92 16.99 -13.69
N VAL A 24 29.88 16.16 -13.47
CA VAL A 24 28.68 16.13 -14.32
C VAL A 24 27.78 17.32 -14.01
N ASP A 25 27.51 18.13 -15.02
CA ASP A 25 26.39 19.07 -14.97
C ASP A 25 25.07 18.32 -15.23
N ALA A 26 24.50 17.79 -14.14
CA ALA A 26 23.26 17.01 -14.19
C ALA A 26 22.10 17.81 -14.84
N LYS A 27 22.09 19.13 -14.64
CA LYS A 27 21.07 20.01 -15.23
C LYS A 27 21.21 20.11 -16.74
N ALA A 28 22.42 20.30 -17.24
CA ALA A 28 22.68 20.38 -18.68
C ALA A 28 22.30 19.05 -19.36
N VAL A 29 22.75 17.92 -18.80
CA VAL A 29 22.45 16.57 -19.32
C VAL A 29 20.93 16.30 -19.38
N ALA A 30 20.24 16.52 -18.26
CA ALA A 30 18.80 16.29 -18.19
C ALA A 30 18.02 17.22 -19.11
N SER A 31 18.39 18.50 -19.19
CA SER A 31 17.74 19.48 -20.07
C SER A 31 17.91 19.12 -21.54
N GLU A 32 19.09 18.69 -21.96
CA GLU A 32 19.35 18.26 -23.34
C GLU A 32 18.53 17.01 -23.70
N TRP A 33 18.58 16.00 -22.82
CA TRP A 33 17.78 14.78 -23.02
C TRP A 33 16.30 15.08 -23.07
N PHE A 34 15.80 15.89 -22.12
CA PHE A 34 14.39 16.23 -22.01
C PHE A 34 13.88 17.05 -23.21
N ALA A 35 14.68 17.97 -23.74
CA ALA A 35 14.33 18.74 -24.94
C ALA A 35 14.12 17.83 -26.17
N LYS A 36 14.97 16.79 -26.34
CA LYS A 36 14.80 15.79 -27.39
C LYS A 36 13.56 14.94 -27.16
N PHE A 37 13.36 14.50 -25.93
CA PHE A 37 12.17 13.73 -25.52
C PHE A 37 10.88 14.51 -25.76
N ALA A 38 10.77 15.74 -25.28
CA ALA A 38 9.60 16.59 -25.43
C ALA A 38 9.27 16.83 -26.91
N LYS A 39 10.26 17.18 -27.72
CA LYS A 39 10.10 17.38 -29.16
C LYS A 39 9.55 16.14 -29.86
N SER A 40 10.09 14.96 -29.56
CA SER A 40 9.65 13.71 -30.16
C SER A 40 8.26 13.29 -29.66
N ALA A 41 7.97 13.49 -28.37
CA ALA A 41 6.69 13.17 -27.77
C ALA A 41 5.55 14.03 -28.33
N GLU A 42 5.74 15.34 -28.46
CA GLU A 42 4.77 16.26 -29.05
C GLU A 42 4.55 15.99 -30.55
N ALA A 43 5.59 15.54 -31.25
CA ALA A 43 5.48 15.16 -32.67
C ALA A 43 4.91 13.76 -32.89
N GLY A 44 4.71 12.94 -31.83
CA GLY A 44 4.33 11.54 -31.96
C GLY A 44 5.43 10.65 -32.58
N ASP A 45 6.70 11.09 -32.50
CA ASP A 45 7.85 10.39 -33.06
C ASP A 45 8.34 9.29 -32.11
N VAL A 46 7.75 8.10 -32.22
CA VAL A 46 8.11 6.92 -31.43
C VAL A 46 9.59 6.53 -31.62
N ALA A 47 10.12 6.64 -32.84
CA ALA A 47 11.51 6.30 -33.12
C ALA A 47 12.47 7.27 -32.42
N GLY A 48 12.19 8.57 -32.45
CA GLY A 48 12.95 9.59 -31.74
C GLY A 48 12.93 9.38 -30.22
N ILE A 49 11.79 9.00 -29.65
CA ILE A 49 11.70 8.68 -28.20
C ILE A 49 12.54 7.44 -27.88
N THR A 50 12.36 6.34 -28.59
CA THR A 50 13.02 5.06 -28.25
C THR A 50 14.54 5.10 -28.39
N GLN A 51 15.09 5.97 -29.22
CA GLN A 51 16.55 6.21 -29.30
C GLN A 51 17.14 6.82 -28.03
N LEU A 52 16.31 7.48 -27.22
CA LEU A 52 16.73 8.09 -25.94
C LEU A 52 16.76 7.08 -24.77
N PHE A 53 16.29 5.85 -25.02
CA PHE A 53 16.25 4.78 -24.02
C PHE A 53 17.41 3.79 -24.20
N MET A 54 17.75 3.14 -23.10
CA MET A 54 18.57 1.94 -23.12
C MET A 54 17.74 0.77 -23.67
N SER A 55 18.38 -0.27 -24.19
CA SER A 55 17.69 -1.53 -24.55
C SER A 55 16.99 -2.15 -23.35
N GLU A 56 17.69 -2.18 -22.21
CA GLU A 56 17.24 -2.69 -20.91
C GLU A 56 16.65 -1.53 -20.08
N SER A 57 15.43 -1.14 -20.42
CA SER A 57 14.76 0.01 -19.82
C SER A 57 13.32 -0.31 -19.43
N TYR A 58 12.69 0.57 -18.67
CA TYR A 58 11.35 0.43 -18.16
C TYR A 58 10.52 1.69 -18.43
N TRP A 59 9.24 1.49 -18.73
CA TRP A 59 8.25 2.57 -18.66
C TRP A 59 7.10 2.11 -17.77
N ARG A 60 6.90 2.79 -16.65
CA ARG A 60 5.74 2.60 -15.79
C ARG A 60 4.72 3.69 -16.04
N ASP A 61 3.47 3.32 -16.28
CA ASP A 61 2.35 4.26 -16.42
C ASP A 61 1.26 3.99 -15.41
N ILE A 62 0.82 5.04 -14.72
CA ILE A 62 -0.36 5.01 -13.88
C ILE A 62 -1.40 5.96 -14.46
N LEU A 63 -2.36 5.42 -15.17
CA LEU A 63 -3.54 6.06 -15.78
C LEU A 63 -3.27 7.10 -16.86
N ALA A 64 -2.09 7.69 -16.96
CA ALA A 64 -1.84 8.83 -17.83
C ALA A 64 -2.04 8.49 -19.31
N LEU A 65 -1.48 7.37 -19.75
CA LEU A 65 -1.54 6.92 -21.14
C LEU A 65 -2.36 5.64 -21.34
N THR A 66 -2.52 4.85 -20.26
CA THR A 66 -3.10 3.50 -20.34
C THR A 66 -4.48 3.36 -19.73
N TRP A 67 -4.94 4.30 -18.92
CA TRP A 67 -6.12 4.16 -18.07
C TRP A 67 -6.05 2.91 -17.15
N ASP A 68 -4.83 2.42 -16.88
CA ASP A 68 -4.54 1.29 -16.00
C ASP A 68 -3.18 1.52 -15.31
N PHE A 69 -2.75 0.57 -14.47
CA PHE A 69 -1.41 0.53 -13.91
C PHE A 69 -0.61 -0.48 -14.73
N ARG A 70 0.39 -0.01 -15.45
CA ARG A 70 1.15 -0.82 -16.40
C ARG A 70 2.65 -0.59 -16.26
N THR A 71 3.42 -1.64 -16.45
CA THR A 71 4.88 -1.58 -16.58
C THR A 71 5.30 -2.30 -17.85
N PHE A 72 6.04 -1.59 -18.69
CA PHE A 72 6.62 -2.10 -19.94
C PHE A 72 8.11 -2.34 -19.72
N THR A 73 8.59 -3.53 -20.06
CA THR A 73 9.95 -4.00 -19.78
C THR A 73 10.70 -4.21 -21.08
N GLY A 74 11.77 -3.42 -21.28
CA GLY A 74 12.57 -3.39 -22.51
C GLY A 74 12.08 -2.40 -23.55
N VAL A 75 13.02 -1.87 -24.33
CA VAL A 75 12.74 -0.82 -25.33
C VAL A 75 11.74 -1.26 -26.40
N ASP A 76 11.66 -2.56 -26.72
CA ASP A 76 10.72 -3.08 -27.73
C ASP A 76 9.27 -3.03 -27.21
N GLU A 77 9.02 -3.37 -25.95
CA GLU A 77 7.70 -3.22 -25.34
C GLU A 77 7.29 -1.75 -25.21
N ILE A 78 8.26 -0.90 -24.82
CA ILE A 78 8.06 0.55 -24.77
C ILE A 78 7.71 1.10 -26.16
N LYS A 79 8.39 0.65 -27.19
CA LYS A 79 8.13 1.04 -28.58
C LYS A 79 6.72 0.65 -29.02
N GLN A 80 6.30 -0.59 -28.75
CA GLN A 80 4.94 -1.05 -29.07
C GLN A 80 3.89 -0.22 -28.35
N PHE A 81 4.04 -0.05 -27.02
CA PHE A 81 3.16 0.77 -26.21
C PHE A 81 3.02 2.21 -26.73
N LEU A 82 4.13 2.86 -27.05
CA LEU A 82 4.12 4.22 -27.59
C LEU A 82 3.48 4.27 -28.97
N THR A 83 3.70 3.27 -29.83
CA THR A 83 3.07 3.16 -31.14
C THR A 83 1.55 3.10 -31.02
N ASP A 84 1.06 2.36 -30.03
CA ASP A 84 -0.37 2.19 -29.81
C ASP A 84 -1.03 3.41 -29.15
N ARG A 85 -0.30 4.15 -28.32
CA ARG A 85 -0.90 5.17 -27.44
C ARG A 85 -0.61 6.62 -27.81
N LEU A 86 0.58 6.96 -28.32
CA LEU A 86 0.92 8.35 -28.64
C LEU A 86 -0.06 9.02 -29.63
N PRO A 87 -0.55 8.35 -30.67
CA PRO A 87 -1.49 8.96 -31.62
C PRO A 87 -2.78 9.46 -30.96
N THR A 88 -3.24 8.77 -29.90
CA THR A 88 -4.48 9.08 -29.19
C THR A 88 -4.24 9.96 -27.96
N SER A 89 -3.07 9.88 -27.33
CA SER A 89 -2.76 10.59 -26.10
C SER A 89 -2.35 12.05 -26.32
N GLN A 90 -1.73 12.37 -27.47
CA GLN A 90 -1.36 13.74 -27.88
C GLN A 90 -0.67 14.53 -26.75
N LEU A 91 0.54 14.13 -26.39
CA LEU A 91 1.30 14.78 -25.30
C LEU A 91 1.62 16.23 -25.64
N LYS A 92 1.39 17.15 -24.71
CA LYS A 92 1.53 18.60 -24.89
C LYS A 92 2.18 19.22 -23.65
N ALA A 93 2.68 20.44 -23.81
CA ALA A 93 3.14 21.30 -22.71
C ALA A 93 4.14 20.61 -21.77
N LEU A 94 5.03 19.79 -22.34
CA LEU A 94 6.05 19.11 -21.56
C LEU A 94 7.01 20.11 -20.92
N LYS A 95 7.16 20.05 -19.59
CA LYS A 95 7.96 21.01 -18.82
C LYS A 95 8.80 20.31 -17.76
N LEU A 96 10.12 20.49 -17.81
CA LEU A 96 11.05 20.00 -16.79
C LEU A 96 10.91 20.81 -15.50
N ARG A 97 10.96 20.13 -14.35
CA ARG A 97 10.93 20.69 -13.01
C ARG A 97 12.37 20.77 -12.46
N ASP A 98 13.00 21.91 -12.63
CA ASP A 98 14.42 22.11 -12.24
C ASP A 98 14.69 21.86 -10.75
N GLU A 99 13.71 22.14 -9.90
CA GLU A 99 13.81 22.01 -8.43
C GLU A 99 13.96 20.57 -7.93
N TYR A 100 13.61 19.56 -8.76
CA TYR A 100 13.68 18.15 -8.41
C TYR A 100 14.67 17.35 -9.27
N LEU A 101 15.65 18.06 -9.85
CA LEU A 101 16.69 17.44 -10.66
C LEU A 101 17.91 17.17 -9.79
N ILE A 102 18.34 15.92 -9.73
CA ILE A 102 19.42 15.48 -8.86
C ILE A 102 20.24 14.34 -9.47
N LEU A 103 21.57 14.43 -9.35
CA LEU A 103 22.49 13.30 -9.55
C LEU A 103 22.47 12.44 -8.28
N GLN A 104 22.11 11.18 -8.40
CA GLN A 104 22.03 10.22 -7.30
C GLN A 104 22.98 9.06 -7.51
N GLN A 105 23.55 8.57 -6.42
CA GLN A 105 24.41 7.39 -6.38
C GLN A 105 23.95 6.45 -5.27
N PRO A 106 22.90 5.64 -5.52
CA PRO A 106 22.36 4.73 -4.50
C PRO A 106 23.37 3.67 -4.02
N PHE A 107 24.27 3.25 -4.93
CA PHE A 107 25.38 2.34 -4.63
C PHE A 107 26.66 2.85 -5.31
N PRO A 108 27.85 2.47 -4.85
CA PRO A 108 29.12 2.96 -5.42
C PRO A 108 29.26 2.75 -6.93
N ASP A 109 28.63 1.72 -7.46
CA ASP A 109 28.65 1.32 -8.87
C ASP A 109 27.34 1.61 -9.63
N LEU A 110 26.40 2.34 -9.03
CA LEU A 110 25.11 2.65 -9.63
C LEU A 110 24.82 4.15 -9.52
N VAL A 111 24.75 4.83 -10.65
CA VAL A 111 24.59 6.29 -10.73
C VAL A 111 23.49 6.63 -11.73
N TRP A 112 22.63 7.57 -11.37
CA TRP A 112 21.64 8.13 -12.29
C TRP A 112 21.35 9.61 -12.05
N ILE A 113 20.90 10.31 -13.09
CA ILE A 113 20.25 11.61 -12.96
C ILE A 113 18.76 11.39 -12.91
N SER A 114 18.10 11.81 -11.80
CA SER A 114 16.65 11.77 -11.62
C SER A 114 16.08 13.17 -11.79
N PHE A 115 14.93 13.28 -12.48
CA PHE A 115 14.23 14.55 -12.68
C PHE A 115 12.72 14.33 -12.78
N VAL A 116 11.97 15.37 -12.43
CA VAL A 116 10.50 15.43 -12.53
C VAL A 116 10.12 16.33 -13.69
N PHE A 117 9.03 15.99 -14.38
CA PHE A 117 8.44 16.84 -15.43
C PHE A 117 6.91 16.79 -15.37
N ASP A 118 6.28 17.84 -15.89
CA ASP A 118 4.83 17.91 -16.06
C ASP A 118 4.47 17.86 -17.54
N PHE A 119 3.27 17.40 -17.86
CA PHE A 119 2.74 17.39 -19.22
C PHE A 119 1.21 17.29 -19.25
N GLU A 120 0.61 17.58 -20.40
CA GLU A 120 -0.80 17.39 -20.66
C GLU A 120 -1.04 16.20 -21.59
N VAL A 121 -2.14 15.49 -21.38
CA VAL A 121 -2.59 14.34 -22.17
C VAL A 121 -3.85 14.74 -22.94
N GLY A 122 -3.69 15.14 -24.18
CA GLY A 122 -4.80 15.59 -25.05
C GLY A 122 -5.67 16.66 -24.37
N ASP A 123 -6.98 16.42 -24.35
CA ASP A 123 -7.98 17.22 -23.63
C ASP A 123 -8.51 16.45 -22.41
N THR A 124 -7.75 15.46 -21.94
CA THR A 124 -8.21 14.53 -20.90
C THR A 124 -7.62 14.83 -19.54
N GLY A 125 -6.30 15.07 -19.48
CA GLY A 125 -5.67 15.17 -18.17
C GLY A 125 -4.39 15.97 -18.10
N ILE A 126 -4.03 16.32 -16.89
CA ILE A 126 -2.73 16.88 -16.48
C ILE A 126 -1.98 15.74 -15.81
N ALA A 127 -0.73 15.56 -16.17
CA ALA A 127 0.09 14.45 -15.73
C ALA A 127 1.47 14.91 -15.30
N SER A 128 2.12 14.08 -14.48
CA SER A 128 3.52 14.24 -14.13
C SER A 128 4.34 13.03 -14.60
N GLY A 129 5.63 13.21 -14.73
CA GLY A 129 6.55 12.12 -15.03
C GLY A 129 7.85 12.23 -14.27
N ILE A 130 8.55 11.12 -14.18
CA ILE A 130 9.90 11.04 -13.61
C ILE A 130 10.78 10.25 -14.56
N GLY A 131 11.93 10.85 -14.92
CA GLY A 131 12.94 10.19 -15.72
C GLY A 131 14.17 9.84 -14.89
N ARG A 132 14.81 8.70 -15.21
CA ARG A 132 16.14 8.34 -14.69
C ARG A 132 17.08 8.02 -15.83
N LEU A 133 18.13 8.84 -15.95
CA LEU A 133 19.15 8.68 -16.98
C LEU A 133 20.38 8.00 -16.40
N MET A 134 20.91 7.05 -17.13
CA MET A 134 22.14 6.31 -16.80
C MET A 134 23.26 6.68 -17.76
N PRO A 135 24.52 6.77 -17.29
CA PRO A 135 25.67 7.02 -18.17
C PRO A 135 25.92 5.81 -19.06
N GLN A 136 26.39 6.04 -20.28
CA GLN A 136 26.73 5.01 -21.25
C GLN A 136 28.26 4.99 -21.51
N ALA A 137 28.74 3.90 -22.09
CA ALA A 137 30.15 3.73 -22.42
C ALA A 137 30.74 4.83 -23.36
N ASP A 138 29.88 5.41 -24.22
CA ASP A 138 30.24 6.48 -25.15
C ASP A 138 30.15 7.89 -24.54
N GLY A 139 29.87 7.99 -23.23
CA GLY A 139 29.70 9.26 -22.52
C GLY A 139 28.32 9.89 -22.68
N SER A 140 27.41 9.30 -23.46
CA SER A 140 26.00 9.74 -23.53
C SER A 140 25.23 9.32 -22.30
N TRP A 141 24.02 9.88 -22.15
CA TRP A 141 23.08 9.50 -21.09
C TRP A 141 21.76 9.05 -21.70
N LYS A 142 21.27 7.90 -21.28
CA LYS A 142 20.01 7.31 -21.76
C LYS A 142 19.07 6.98 -20.64
N ALA A 143 17.76 7.01 -20.91
CA ALA A 143 16.74 6.63 -19.92
C ALA A 143 16.78 5.12 -19.66
N ASN A 144 16.92 4.76 -18.40
CA ASN A 144 16.65 3.42 -17.90
C ASN A 144 15.18 3.28 -17.44
N CYS A 145 14.64 4.32 -16.82
CA CYS A 145 13.27 4.31 -16.33
C CYS A 145 12.58 5.63 -16.62
N VAL A 146 11.36 5.54 -17.17
CA VAL A 146 10.41 6.66 -17.24
C VAL A 146 9.13 6.22 -16.53
N PHE A 147 8.59 7.12 -15.72
CA PHE A 147 7.32 6.97 -15.04
C PHE A 147 6.39 8.08 -15.50
N THR A 148 5.12 7.74 -15.76
CA THR A 148 4.06 8.69 -16.07
C THR A 148 2.86 8.45 -15.17
N ASN A 149 2.27 9.54 -14.65
CA ASN A 149 1.22 9.51 -13.66
C ASN A 149 0.15 10.57 -13.95
N LEU A 150 -1.13 10.15 -13.98
CA LEU A 150 -2.24 11.10 -14.11
C LEU A 150 -2.45 11.83 -12.78
N GLU A 151 -2.43 13.17 -12.82
CA GLU A 151 -2.56 14.02 -11.64
C GLU A 151 -3.94 14.66 -11.52
N GLU A 152 -4.55 15.04 -12.64
CA GLU A 152 -5.82 15.75 -12.66
C GLU A 152 -6.55 15.52 -13.99
N LEU A 153 -7.88 15.55 -13.98
CA LEU A 153 -8.69 15.59 -15.19
C LEU A 153 -8.89 17.02 -15.65
N GLN A 154 -8.58 17.30 -16.90
CA GLN A 154 -8.71 18.64 -17.46
C GLN A 154 -10.17 19.11 -17.41
N GLY A 155 -10.40 20.29 -16.83
CA GLY A 155 -11.72 20.85 -16.61
C GLY A 155 -12.43 20.41 -15.33
N PHE A 156 -11.82 19.49 -14.55
CA PHE A 156 -12.39 18.97 -13.31
C PHE A 156 -11.39 19.01 -12.14
N PRO A 157 -10.87 20.21 -11.80
CA PRO A 157 -9.89 20.32 -10.71
C PRO A 157 -10.52 19.97 -9.36
N GLU A 158 -9.69 19.44 -8.45
CA GLU A 158 -10.10 19.25 -7.05
C GLU A 158 -10.51 20.58 -6.41
N ARG A 159 -11.55 20.58 -5.58
CA ARG A 159 -12.05 21.77 -4.84
C ARG A 159 -11.20 22.08 -3.61
N ILE A 160 -9.92 22.31 -3.83
CA ILE A 160 -8.94 22.69 -2.80
C ILE A 160 -8.23 23.98 -3.18
N GLY A 161 -7.53 24.60 -2.23
CA GLY A 161 -6.72 25.79 -2.49
C GLY A 161 -7.54 26.93 -3.12
N ALA A 162 -7.14 27.34 -4.31
CA ALA A 162 -7.81 28.42 -5.06
C ALA A 162 -9.22 28.03 -5.57
N ASN A 163 -9.50 26.73 -5.68
CA ASN A 163 -10.79 26.21 -6.17
C ASN A 163 -11.83 25.97 -5.06
N ARG A 164 -11.51 26.32 -3.80
CA ARG A 164 -12.48 26.22 -2.70
C ARG A 164 -13.64 27.17 -2.86
N SER A 165 -14.81 26.83 -2.29
CA SER A 165 -15.94 27.78 -2.23
C SER A 165 -15.55 29.04 -1.47
N THR A 166 -15.92 30.21 -2.00
CA THR A 166 -15.77 31.53 -1.38
C THR A 166 -17.11 32.06 -0.84
N GLU A 167 -18.17 31.30 -0.95
CA GLU A 167 -19.50 31.69 -0.48
C GLU A 167 -19.62 31.53 1.03
N ALA A 168 -20.15 32.56 1.70
CA ALA A 168 -20.43 32.54 3.13
C ALA A 168 -21.74 31.74 3.41
N ASN A 169 -21.66 30.77 4.31
CA ASN A 169 -22.77 29.85 4.61
C ASN A 169 -23.58 30.23 5.86
N HIS A 170 -23.97 31.46 6.01
CA HIS A 170 -24.69 32.10 7.11
C HIS A 170 -25.69 31.21 7.89
N GLY A 171 -25.21 30.27 8.72
CA GLY A 171 -26.05 29.42 9.59
C GLY A 171 -26.70 28.22 8.89
N LEU A 172 -26.49 28.00 7.60
CA LEU A 172 -27.08 26.87 6.86
C LEU A 172 -26.21 25.62 6.91
N TRP A 173 -24.97 25.72 7.35
CA TRP A 173 -24.00 24.61 7.31
C TRP A 173 -24.50 23.33 7.98
N ALA A 174 -25.04 23.42 9.20
CA ALA A 174 -25.49 22.24 9.93
C ALA A 174 -26.63 21.49 9.21
N SER A 175 -27.63 22.25 8.69
CA SER A 175 -28.77 21.67 7.97
C SER A 175 -28.34 21.07 6.61
N GLN A 176 -27.41 21.70 5.91
CA GLN A 176 -26.87 21.18 4.67
C GLN A 176 -26.08 19.89 4.93
N ARG A 177 -25.21 19.85 5.94
CA ARG A 177 -24.49 18.64 6.33
C ARG A 177 -25.43 17.50 6.70
N GLN A 178 -26.49 17.79 7.48
CA GLN A 178 -27.48 16.79 7.83
C GLN A 178 -28.18 16.22 6.59
N ALA A 179 -28.57 17.05 5.64
CA ALA A 179 -29.20 16.62 4.39
C ALA A 179 -28.24 15.80 3.51
N GLU A 180 -26.97 16.22 3.37
CA GLU A 180 -25.95 15.48 2.63
C GLU A 180 -25.70 14.07 3.20
N VAL A 181 -25.58 13.94 4.53
CA VAL A 181 -25.34 12.66 5.19
C VAL A 181 -26.56 11.74 5.12
N ALA A 182 -27.77 12.30 5.13
CA ALA A 182 -29.00 11.51 5.18
C ALA A 182 -29.30 10.74 3.88
N PHE A 183 -28.86 11.25 2.73
CA PHE A 183 -29.19 10.68 1.40
C PHE A 183 -30.68 10.36 1.23
N GLU A 184 -31.56 11.21 1.78
CA GLU A 184 -33.01 10.96 1.74
C GLU A 184 -33.59 11.08 0.33
N ASN A 185 -33.16 12.10 -0.42
CA ASN A 185 -33.72 12.46 -1.73
C ASN A 185 -32.79 12.18 -2.90
N GLN A 186 -31.62 11.60 -2.63
CA GLN A 186 -30.66 11.21 -3.65
C GLN A 186 -29.97 9.90 -3.26
N GLU A 187 -29.47 9.17 -4.24
CA GLU A 187 -28.63 8.00 -4.02
C GLU A 187 -27.14 8.39 -4.14
N PRO A 188 -26.24 7.76 -3.38
CA PRO A 188 -24.82 8.00 -3.55
C PRO A 188 -24.36 7.45 -4.93
N THR A 189 -23.55 8.22 -5.62
CA THR A 189 -22.85 7.73 -6.83
C THR A 189 -21.87 6.62 -6.44
N VAL A 190 -21.14 6.82 -5.33
CA VAL A 190 -20.19 5.86 -4.77
C VAL A 190 -20.61 5.46 -3.37
N LEU A 191 -20.68 4.15 -3.12
CA LEU A 191 -20.85 3.61 -1.78
C LEU A 191 -19.58 2.86 -1.38
N ILE A 192 -18.98 3.28 -0.27
CA ILE A 192 -17.73 2.71 0.27
C ILE A 192 -18.09 1.81 1.46
N VAL A 193 -17.64 0.57 1.41
CA VAL A 193 -17.80 -0.43 2.45
C VAL A 193 -16.57 -0.42 3.36
N GLY A 194 -16.69 0.23 4.53
CA GLY A 194 -15.66 0.36 5.54
C GLY A 194 -15.09 1.77 5.66
N GLY A 195 -15.02 2.28 6.90
CA GLY A 195 -14.55 3.60 7.30
C GLY A 195 -13.13 3.59 7.88
N GLY A 196 -12.24 2.70 7.41
CA GLY A 196 -10.81 2.72 7.71
C GLY A 196 -10.07 3.75 6.85
N GLN A 197 -8.73 3.81 6.97
CA GLN A 197 -7.89 4.79 6.27
C GLN A 197 -8.10 4.77 4.73
N ALA A 198 -8.26 3.59 4.11
CA ALA A 198 -8.49 3.46 2.67
C ALA A 198 -9.84 4.08 2.26
N GLY A 199 -10.91 3.78 3.01
CA GLY A 199 -12.23 4.34 2.76
C GLY A 199 -12.29 5.85 2.96
N LEU A 200 -11.66 6.35 4.02
CA LEU A 200 -11.60 7.78 4.33
C LEU A 200 -10.82 8.58 3.29
N ASN A 201 -9.61 8.10 2.89
CA ASN A 201 -8.84 8.74 1.82
C ASN A 201 -9.62 8.76 0.49
N THR A 202 -10.25 7.63 0.13
CA THR A 202 -11.05 7.53 -1.09
C THR A 202 -12.24 8.49 -1.08
N ALA A 203 -12.99 8.54 0.03
CA ALA A 203 -14.13 9.45 0.16
C ALA A 203 -13.70 10.92 0.11
N ALA A 204 -12.58 11.26 0.74
CA ALA A 204 -12.03 12.62 0.70
C ALA A 204 -11.67 13.04 -0.73
N ARG A 205 -10.99 12.16 -1.49
CA ARG A 205 -10.66 12.42 -2.91
C ARG A 205 -11.92 12.61 -3.76
N LEU A 206 -12.90 11.71 -3.60
CA LEU A 206 -14.17 11.80 -4.33
C LEU A 206 -14.96 13.06 -4.00
N LYS A 207 -14.98 13.46 -2.71
CA LYS A 207 -15.63 14.70 -2.28
C LYS A 207 -14.96 15.94 -2.92
N MET A 208 -13.64 15.99 -3.00
CA MET A 208 -12.94 17.10 -3.66
C MET A 208 -13.18 17.14 -5.17
N LEU A 209 -13.67 16.05 -5.76
CA LEU A 209 -14.08 15.95 -7.18
C LEU A 209 -15.60 16.04 -7.38
N ASP A 210 -16.38 16.45 -6.38
CA ASP A 210 -17.84 16.55 -6.44
C ASP A 210 -18.58 15.25 -6.75
N ILE A 211 -18.11 14.15 -6.22
CA ILE A 211 -18.78 12.85 -6.37
C ILE A 211 -19.56 12.53 -5.08
N PRO A 212 -20.90 12.46 -5.13
CA PRO A 212 -21.71 12.06 -3.98
C PRO A 212 -21.32 10.69 -3.45
N THR A 213 -20.72 10.65 -2.26
CA THR A 213 -20.09 9.44 -1.70
C THR A 213 -20.62 9.18 -0.29
N LEU A 214 -20.99 7.92 -0.01
CA LEU A 214 -21.39 7.45 1.31
C LEU A 214 -20.43 6.37 1.80
N ILE A 215 -19.89 6.53 3.01
CA ILE A 215 -19.16 5.49 3.74
C ILE A 215 -20.15 4.75 4.66
N VAL A 216 -20.17 3.43 4.58
CA VAL A 216 -20.90 2.56 5.51
C VAL A 216 -19.91 1.82 6.39
N GLU A 217 -19.93 2.12 7.71
CA GLU A 217 -19.03 1.55 8.70
C GLU A 217 -19.80 0.74 9.75
N LYS A 218 -19.42 -0.51 9.93
CA LYS A 218 -20.08 -1.44 10.86
C LYS A 218 -19.84 -1.12 12.34
N ASN A 219 -18.70 -0.53 12.66
CA ASN A 219 -18.35 -0.14 14.03
C ASN A 219 -19.12 1.12 14.46
N THR A 220 -19.15 1.37 15.75
CA THR A 220 -19.89 2.50 16.33
C THR A 220 -19.23 3.85 16.07
N ARG A 221 -17.92 3.86 15.85
CA ARG A 221 -17.14 5.07 15.60
C ARG A 221 -16.10 4.82 14.51
N ILE A 222 -15.77 5.86 13.75
CA ILE A 222 -14.57 5.85 12.90
C ILE A 222 -13.33 5.65 13.77
N GLY A 223 -12.40 4.82 13.29
CA GLY A 223 -11.19 4.47 14.02
C GLY A 223 -11.32 3.25 14.94
N ASP A 224 -12.51 2.69 15.14
CA ASP A 224 -12.71 1.52 16.01
C ASP A 224 -11.99 0.27 15.46
N ASN A 225 -11.71 0.21 14.17
CA ASN A 225 -10.84 -0.81 13.57
C ASN A 225 -9.41 -0.80 14.17
N TRP A 226 -8.95 0.35 14.68
CA TRP A 226 -7.69 0.51 15.41
C TRP A 226 -7.90 0.41 16.93
N ARG A 227 -8.93 1.07 17.49
CA ARG A 227 -9.23 1.03 18.94
C ARG A 227 -9.52 -0.38 19.43
N SER A 228 -10.14 -1.23 18.61
CA SER A 228 -10.48 -2.59 19.00
C SER A 228 -9.32 -3.59 18.93
N ARG A 229 -8.16 -3.20 18.42
CA ARG A 229 -6.94 -4.00 18.42
C ARG A 229 -6.30 -4.02 19.82
N TYR A 230 -5.22 -4.79 19.98
CA TYR A 230 -4.49 -4.81 21.24
C TYR A 230 -3.88 -3.42 21.56
N GLN A 231 -3.86 -3.08 22.84
CA GLN A 231 -3.50 -1.71 23.29
C GLN A 231 -2.05 -1.33 22.98
N ALA A 232 -1.15 -2.30 22.99
CA ALA A 232 0.26 -2.08 22.70
C ALA A 232 0.57 -1.82 21.22
N LEU A 233 -0.44 -1.91 20.32
CA LEU A 233 -0.25 -1.69 18.89
C LEU A 233 0.21 -0.27 18.60
N CYS A 234 1.34 -0.15 17.90
CA CYS A 234 1.74 1.08 17.21
C CYS A 234 1.98 0.82 15.72
N LEU A 235 2.03 1.88 14.93
CA LEU A 235 2.55 1.78 13.57
C LEU A 235 4.05 1.53 13.61
N HIS A 236 4.55 0.74 12.68
CA HIS A 236 5.99 0.51 12.48
C HIS A 236 6.53 1.28 11.27
N ASP A 237 5.64 1.85 10.46
CA ASP A 237 5.98 2.82 9.43
C ASP A 237 6.16 4.21 10.07
N PRO A 238 7.08 5.07 9.56
CA PRO A 238 7.36 6.36 10.19
C PRO A 238 6.35 7.43 9.78
N VAL A 239 6.15 8.41 10.64
CA VAL A 239 5.16 9.49 10.48
C VAL A 239 5.27 10.23 9.14
N TRP A 240 6.47 10.46 8.64
CA TRP A 240 6.70 11.16 7.35
C TRP A 240 6.15 10.38 6.16
N TYR A 241 6.05 9.07 6.28
CA TYR A 241 5.47 8.19 5.27
C TYR A 241 3.94 8.09 5.42
N ASP A 242 3.41 8.17 6.63
CA ASP A 242 2.04 7.78 6.96
C ASP A 242 0.98 8.91 6.89
N HIS A 243 1.28 10.08 6.36
CA HIS A 243 0.29 11.15 6.22
C HIS A 243 -0.94 10.73 5.42
N MET A 244 -2.10 11.31 5.75
CA MET A 244 -3.34 11.17 4.99
C MET A 244 -3.46 12.26 3.90
N ALA A 245 -4.33 12.04 2.92
CA ALA A 245 -4.59 13.00 1.85
C ALA A 245 -5.18 14.31 2.43
N TYR A 246 -4.74 15.45 1.93
CA TYR A 246 -5.17 16.83 2.28
C TYR A 246 -4.87 17.29 3.72
N LEU A 247 -4.76 16.38 4.67
CA LEU A 247 -4.56 16.68 6.09
C LEU A 247 -3.39 15.88 6.64
N PRO A 248 -2.15 16.42 6.62
CA PRO A 248 -0.99 15.74 7.19
C PRO A 248 -1.07 15.70 8.71
N PHE A 249 -0.36 14.78 9.34
CA PHE A 249 -0.19 14.77 10.79
C PHE A 249 0.52 16.05 11.25
N PRO A 250 0.17 16.60 12.42
CA PRO A 250 0.85 17.77 12.97
C PRO A 250 2.32 17.44 13.34
N SER A 251 3.18 18.48 13.32
CA SER A 251 4.63 18.34 13.51
C SER A 251 5.07 17.72 14.85
N ASN A 252 4.18 17.68 15.85
CA ASN A 252 4.42 17.03 17.14
C ASN A 252 3.91 15.58 17.19
N TRP A 253 3.53 14.99 16.03
CA TRP A 253 3.08 13.60 16.00
C TRP A 253 4.23 12.64 16.28
N PRO A 254 4.03 11.56 17.05
CA PRO A 254 5.11 10.60 17.31
C PRO A 254 5.50 9.90 16.01
N ALA A 255 6.79 9.60 15.85
CA ALA A 255 7.32 8.91 14.66
C ALA A 255 6.60 7.58 14.40
N TYR A 256 6.28 6.84 15.47
CA TYR A 256 5.49 5.61 15.41
C TYR A 256 4.18 5.82 16.19
N ALA A 257 3.08 5.96 15.45
CA ALA A 257 1.80 6.34 16.04
C ALA A 257 1.16 5.19 16.83
N PRO A 258 0.78 5.40 18.12
CA PRO A 258 -0.03 4.43 18.83
C PRO A 258 -1.42 4.28 18.20
N ALA A 259 -1.95 3.04 18.19
CA ALA A 259 -3.24 2.73 17.55
C ALA A 259 -4.40 3.62 18.04
N GLN A 260 -4.46 3.92 19.36
CA GLN A 260 -5.50 4.79 19.94
C GLN A 260 -5.40 6.23 19.42
N LYS A 261 -4.18 6.75 19.28
CA LYS A 261 -3.95 8.10 18.76
C LYS A 261 -4.33 8.18 17.28
N LEU A 262 -3.95 7.15 16.49
CA LEU A 262 -4.33 7.05 15.09
C LEU A 262 -5.85 6.94 14.92
N ALA A 263 -6.52 6.13 15.75
CA ALA A 263 -7.98 5.99 15.73
C ALA A 263 -8.69 7.33 15.94
N ASN A 264 -8.24 8.14 16.91
CA ASN A 264 -8.79 9.48 17.16
C ASN A 264 -8.52 10.43 15.98
N TRP A 265 -7.36 10.30 15.35
CA TRP A 265 -7.06 11.07 14.13
C TRP A 265 -8.00 10.73 12.98
N LEU A 266 -8.25 9.45 12.71
CA LEU A 266 -9.17 9.02 11.64
C LEU A 266 -10.58 9.55 11.85
N GLU A 267 -11.06 9.58 13.10
CA GLU A 267 -12.34 10.16 13.44
C GLU A 267 -12.36 11.68 13.19
N SER A 268 -11.34 12.40 13.68
CA SER A 268 -11.17 13.83 13.43
C SER A 268 -10.99 14.15 11.96
N TYR A 269 -10.33 13.29 11.20
CA TYR A 269 -10.19 13.42 9.76
C TYR A 269 -11.53 13.35 9.04
N ALA A 270 -12.37 12.37 9.39
CA ALA A 270 -13.70 12.22 8.81
C ALA A 270 -14.56 13.46 9.06
N ASP A 271 -14.53 14.00 10.28
CA ASP A 271 -15.25 15.22 10.66
C ASP A 271 -14.71 16.46 9.95
N THR A 272 -13.38 16.66 9.96
CA THR A 272 -12.72 17.81 9.35
C THR A 272 -12.92 17.86 7.84
N MET A 273 -12.87 16.69 7.18
CA MET A 273 -13.12 16.57 5.74
C MET A 273 -14.61 16.52 5.41
N GLU A 274 -15.48 16.60 6.42
CA GLU A 274 -16.94 16.57 6.27
C GLU A 274 -17.44 15.38 5.44
N LEU A 275 -16.90 14.17 5.71
CA LEU A 275 -17.25 12.98 4.95
C LEU A 275 -18.66 12.48 5.35
N ASN A 276 -19.39 11.91 4.41
CA ASN A 276 -20.69 11.32 4.69
C ASN A 276 -20.50 9.89 5.20
N VAL A 277 -20.72 9.67 6.48
CA VAL A 277 -20.45 8.39 7.16
C VAL A 277 -21.70 7.92 7.90
N TRP A 278 -22.08 6.66 7.68
CA TRP A 278 -23.03 5.93 8.50
C TRP A 278 -22.29 4.90 9.34
N THR A 279 -22.14 5.17 10.63
CA THR A 279 -21.59 4.22 11.61
C THR A 279 -22.66 3.26 12.11
N SER A 280 -22.25 2.19 12.83
CA SER A 280 -23.16 1.12 13.29
C SER A 280 -24.05 0.59 12.17
N SER A 281 -23.57 0.63 10.93
CA SER A 281 -24.32 0.27 9.73
C SER A 281 -23.53 -0.72 8.90
N GLU A 282 -24.19 -1.73 8.33
CA GLU A 282 -23.50 -2.81 7.61
C GLU A 282 -24.09 -3.02 6.22
N VAL A 283 -23.25 -3.05 5.20
CA VAL A 283 -23.64 -3.51 3.87
C VAL A 283 -23.81 -5.02 3.93
N THR A 284 -25.05 -5.48 3.77
CA THR A 284 -25.41 -6.90 3.88
C THR A 284 -25.51 -7.58 2.52
N LYS A 285 -25.81 -6.82 1.46
CA LYS A 285 -25.95 -7.34 0.10
C LYS A 285 -25.67 -6.25 -0.93
N ALA A 286 -25.01 -6.63 -2.04
CA ALA A 286 -24.88 -5.82 -3.24
C ALA A 286 -25.14 -6.70 -4.47
N THR A 287 -26.05 -6.28 -5.35
CA THR A 287 -26.42 -7.03 -6.57
C THR A 287 -26.32 -6.11 -7.77
N GLN A 288 -25.65 -6.56 -8.82
CA GLN A 288 -25.48 -5.76 -10.03
C GLN A 288 -26.73 -5.80 -10.91
N ASN A 289 -27.17 -4.63 -11.39
CA ASN A 289 -28.23 -4.46 -12.38
C ASN A 289 -27.73 -4.72 -13.79
N ALA A 290 -28.62 -4.89 -14.75
CA ALA A 290 -28.28 -5.08 -16.14
C ALA A 290 -27.55 -3.87 -16.78
N ASP A 291 -27.71 -2.67 -16.23
CA ASP A 291 -27.03 -1.44 -16.65
C ASP A 291 -25.70 -1.19 -15.91
N ASN A 292 -25.17 -2.20 -15.23
CA ASN A 292 -23.95 -2.17 -14.40
C ASN A 292 -24.03 -1.30 -13.13
N THR A 293 -25.15 -0.69 -12.80
CA THR A 293 -25.37 -0.09 -11.48
C THR A 293 -25.63 -1.18 -10.44
N TRP A 294 -25.62 -0.81 -9.15
CA TRP A 294 -25.73 -1.75 -8.05
C TRP A 294 -26.94 -1.45 -7.18
N VAL A 295 -27.67 -2.50 -6.80
CA VAL A 295 -28.63 -2.47 -5.69
C VAL A 295 -27.88 -2.82 -4.43
N VAL A 296 -27.78 -1.89 -3.49
CA VAL A 296 -27.03 -2.08 -2.23
C VAL A 296 -27.98 -2.00 -1.04
N THR A 297 -27.97 -3.03 -0.22
CA THR A 297 -28.76 -3.11 1.02
C THR A 297 -27.88 -2.84 2.23
N VAL A 298 -28.22 -1.83 3.00
CA VAL A 298 -27.53 -1.42 4.22
C VAL A 298 -28.44 -1.68 5.41
N ARG A 299 -27.96 -2.45 6.38
CA ARG A 299 -28.59 -2.60 7.69
C ARG A 299 -28.16 -1.44 8.58
N LEU A 300 -29.11 -0.67 9.09
CA LEU A 300 -28.87 0.50 9.93
C LEU A 300 -28.71 0.11 11.42
N SER A 301 -28.29 1.06 12.24
CA SER A 301 -28.11 0.91 13.69
C SER A 301 -29.38 0.50 14.44
N ASP A 302 -30.57 0.89 13.93
CA ASP A 302 -31.89 0.51 14.50
C ASP A 302 -32.39 -0.84 13.98
N GLY A 303 -31.60 -1.57 13.20
CA GLY A 303 -31.95 -2.86 12.60
C GLY A 303 -32.76 -2.78 11.32
N LYS A 304 -33.23 -1.60 10.92
CA LYS A 304 -33.91 -1.42 9.64
C LYS A 304 -32.96 -1.52 8.46
N HIS A 305 -33.51 -1.74 7.27
CA HIS A 305 -32.77 -1.79 6.04
C HIS A 305 -33.03 -0.55 5.17
N ARG A 306 -31.97 0.04 4.69
CA ARG A 306 -32.00 1.03 3.61
C ARG A 306 -31.50 0.36 2.33
N VAL A 307 -32.24 0.53 1.24
CA VAL A 307 -31.88 0.01 -0.08
C VAL A 307 -31.59 1.20 -1.00
N PHE A 308 -30.43 1.19 -1.62
CA PHE A 308 -30.06 2.06 -2.73
C PHE A 308 -30.13 1.25 -4.02
N ASN A 309 -30.84 1.74 -5.04
CA ASN A 309 -31.16 0.93 -6.22
C ASN A 309 -30.22 1.17 -7.41
N ARG A 310 -29.49 2.28 -7.42
CA ARG A 310 -28.69 2.71 -8.58
C ARG A 310 -27.33 3.30 -8.18
N VAL A 311 -26.66 2.68 -7.21
CA VAL A 311 -25.27 3.03 -6.89
C VAL A 311 -24.39 2.69 -8.09
N LYS A 312 -23.61 3.63 -8.60
CA LYS A 312 -22.77 3.38 -9.79
C LYS A 312 -21.47 2.66 -9.45
N HIS A 313 -20.90 2.95 -8.28
CA HIS A 313 -19.63 2.37 -7.86
C HIS A 313 -19.72 1.88 -6.41
N VAL A 314 -19.32 0.62 -6.18
CA VAL A 314 -19.16 0.03 -4.85
C VAL A 314 -17.67 -0.17 -4.60
N VAL A 315 -17.14 0.44 -3.55
CA VAL A 315 -15.72 0.36 -3.16
C VAL A 315 -15.60 -0.44 -1.88
N PHE A 316 -14.96 -1.60 -1.92
CA PHE A 316 -14.59 -2.33 -0.71
C PHE A 316 -13.30 -1.74 -0.12
N ALA A 317 -13.40 -1.17 1.07
CA ALA A 317 -12.29 -0.62 1.85
C ALA A 317 -12.19 -1.32 3.22
N THR A 318 -12.32 -2.64 3.20
CA THR A 318 -12.49 -3.48 4.39
C THR A 318 -11.18 -3.99 4.97
N GLY A 319 -10.05 -3.65 4.35
CA GLY A 319 -8.71 -4.02 4.78
C GLY A 319 -8.46 -5.54 4.77
N LEU A 320 -7.25 -5.95 5.11
CA LEU A 320 -6.89 -7.37 5.26
C LEU A 320 -7.69 -8.04 6.39
N GLY A 321 -7.98 -7.29 7.46
CA GLY A 321 -8.72 -7.81 8.62
C GLY A 321 -10.20 -8.09 8.39
N ALA A 322 -10.81 -7.63 7.30
CA ALA A 322 -12.15 -8.07 6.89
C ALA A 322 -12.14 -9.49 6.35
N GLY A 323 -10.97 -9.96 5.97
CA GLY A 323 -10.73 -11.37 5.81
C GLY A 323 -10.92 -12.11 7.13
N LYS A 324 -11.37 -13.33 7.04
CA LYS A 324 -11.51 -14.23 8.18
C LYS A 324 -10.14 -14.46 8.81
N ALA A 325 -10.04 -14.33 10.13
CA ALA A 325 -8.84 -14.70 10.88
C ALA A 325 -8.39 -16.13 10.55
N ASN A 326 -7.10 -16.32 10.31
CA ASN A 326 -6.53 -17.64 10.09
C ASN A 326 -6.39 -18.35 11.44
N MET A 327 -7.35 -19.19 11.77
CA MET A 327 -7.35 -20.06 12.95
C MET A 327 -7.08 -21.49 12.51
N PRO A 328 -5.82 -21.98 12.57
CA PRO A 328 -5.53 -23.38 12.28
C PRO A 328 -6.23 -24.30 13.28
N THR A 329 -6.77 -25.40 12.80
CA THR A 329 -7.37 -26.41 13.65
C THR A 329 -6.32 -27.45 14.04
N TYR A 330 -6.20 -27.71 15.35
CA TYR A 330 -5.33 -28.75 15.89
C TYR A 330 -6.14 -29.76 16.72
N PRO A 331 -5.80 -31.05 16.68
CA PRO A 331 -6.41 -32.05 17.56
C PRO A 331 -6.30 -31.68 19.03
N GLY A 332 -7.28 -32.04 19.84
CA GLY A 332 -7.27 -31.82 21.28
C GLY A 332 -7.63 -30.42 21.76
N ALA A 333 -7.95 -29.48 20.84
CA ALA A 333 -8.33 -28.11 21.21
C ALA A 333 -9.55 -28.08 22.15
N GLU A 334 -10.50 -28.99 21.99
CA GLU A 334 -11.69 -29.15 22.83
C GLU A 334 -11.40 -29.63 24.25
N SER A 335 -10.26 -30.27 24.47
CA SER A 335 -9.81 -30.77 25.79
C SER A 335 -8.92 -29.77 26.54
N PHE A 336 -8.43 -28.74 25.86
CA PHE A 336 -7.56 -27.74 26.45
C PHE A 336 -8.34 -26.89 27.47
N LYS A 337 -7.85 -26.83 28.71
CA LYS A 337 -8.48 -26.13 29.81
C LYS A 337 -8.22 -24.63 29.84
N GLY A 338 -7.25 -24.18 29.05
CA GLY A 338 -6.88 -22.79 28.92
C GLY A 338 -7.70 -22.04 27.86
N GLN A 339 -7.26 -20.85 27.53
CA GLN A 339 -7.90 -20.00 26.53
C GLN A 339 -7.17 -20.07 25.19
N ILE A 340 -7.91 -20.19 24.10
CA ILE A 340 -7.41 -20.09 22.74
C ILE A 340 -7.96 -18.81 22.10
N LEU A 341 -7.07 -17.95 21.59
CA LEU A 341 -7.41 -16.66 20.99
C LEU A 341 -6.73 -16.50 19.64
N HIS A 342 -7.34 -15.73 18.74
CA HIS A 342 -6.62 -15.11 17.65
C HIS A 342 -6.07 -13.73 18.10
N SER A 343 -4.99 -13.24 17.46
CA SER A 343 -4.39 -11.92 17.77
C SER A 343 -5.38 -10.75 17.64
N SER A 344 -6.45 -10.89 16.86
CA SER A 344 -7.55 -9.90 16.76
C SER A 344 -8.43 -9.83 18.01
N GLU A 345 -8.42 -10.88 18.83
CA GLU A 345 -9.23 -10.98 20.06
C GLU A 345 -8.43 -10.56 21.30
N HIS A 346 -7.09 -10.59 21.24
CA HIS A 346 -6.22 -10.10 22.31
C HIS A 346 -6.39 -8.59 22.52
N LYS A 347 -6.42 -8.14 23.78
CA LYS A 347 -6.59 -6.73 24.18
C LYS A 347 -5.45 -6.22 25.04
N LEU A 348 -5.24 -6.82 26.19
CA LEU A 348 -4.29 -6.35 27.20
C LEU A 348 -3.46 -7.53 27.74
N ALA A 349 -2.17 -7.31 27.93
CA ALA A 349 -1.34 -8.30 28.61
C ALA A 349 -1.80 -8.56 30.05
N SER A 350 -2.32 -7.54 30.74
CA SER A 350 -2.85 -7.65 32.11
C SER A 350 -4.03 -8.61 32.26
N ASP A 351 -4.80 -8.88 31.19
CA ASP A 351 -5.90 -9.86 31.21
C ASP A 351 -5.40 -11.28 31.52
N HIS A 352 -4.11 -11.51 31.32
CA HIS A 352 -3.45 -12.79 31.52
C HIS A 352 -2.34 -12.75 32.58
N ALA A 353 -2.42 -11.81 33.53
CA ALA A 353 -1.46 -11.71 34.65
C ALA A 353 -1.33 -13.04 35.39
N GLY A 354 -0.09 -13.48 35.63
CA GLY A 354 0.22 -14.74 36.33
C GLY A 354 -0.03 -16.00 35.49
N LYS A 355 -0.38 -15.88 34.22
CA LYS A 355 -0.58 -16.99 33.28
C LYS A 355 0.67 -17.30 32.47
N LYS A 356 0.74 -18.53 31.96
CA LYS A 356 1.71 -18.93 30.92
C LYS A 356 1.08 -18.75 29.56
N VAL A 357 1.67 -17.89 28.75
CA VAL A 357 1.15 -17.56 27.42
C VAL A 357 2.06 -18.11 26.32
N VAL A 358 1.47 -18.75 25.32
CA VAL A 358 2.17 -19.14 24.10
C VAL A 358 1.62 -18.35 22.92
N VAL A 359 2.48 -17.60 22.25
CA VAL A 359 2.14 -16.85 21.03
C VAL A 359 2.58 -17.65 19.81
N ILE A 360 1.63 -18.11 19.02
CA ILE A 360 1.86 -18.89 17.78
C ILE A 360 2.07 -17.94 16.61
N GLY A 361 3.30 -17.84 16.14
CA GLY A 361 3.72 -16.93 15.05
C GLY A 361 4.94 -16.11 15.44
N SER A 362 5.58 -15.49 14.44
CA SER A 362 6.83 -14.72 14.61
C SER A 362 6.94 -13.53 13.64
N CYS A 363 5.80 -13.00 13.18
CA CYS A 363 5.73 -11.75 12.42
C CYS A 363 5.32 -10.59 13.34
N THR A 364 5.02 -9.41 12.79
CA THR A 364 4.75 -8.17 13.52
C THR A 364 3.79 -8.34 14.70
N SER A 365 2.56 -8.84 14.50
CA SER A 365 1.60 -9.00 15.60
C SER A 365 2.08 -9.94 16.71
N ALA A 366 2.87 -10.97 16.35
CA ALA A 366 3.41 -11.90 17.35
C ALA A 366 4.47 -11.23 18.24
N HIS A 367 5.33 -10.41 17.63
CA HIS A 367 6.35 -9.65 18.35
C HIS A 367 5.73 -8.60 19.26
N ASP A 368 4.76 -7.81 18.77
CA ASP A 368 4.07 -6.81 19.57
C ASP A 368 3.39 -7.42 20.80
N ILE A 369 2.63 -8.51 20.59
CA ILE A 369 1.90 -9.19 21.65
C ILE A 369 2.86 -9.85 22.66
N ALA A 370 3.91 -10.51 22.18
CA ALA A 370 4.91 -11.12 23.06
C ALA A 370 5.70 -10.08 23.86
N SER A 371 6.01 -8.94 23.22
CA SER A 371 6.65 -7.79 23.88
C SER A 371 5.75 -7.20 24.98
N ASP A 372 4.47 -6.99 24.70
CA ASP A 372 3.49 -6.49 25.67
C ASP A 372 3.38 -7.42 26.87
N TYR A 373 3.26 -8.74 26.66
CA TYR A 373 3.28 -9.71 27.76
C TYR A 373 4.55 -9.66 28.58
N SER A 374 5.71 -9.63 27.93
CA SER A 374 7.00 -9.57 28.60
C SER A 374 7.16 -8.31 29.46
N LEU A 375 6.78 -7.15 28.93
CA LEU A 375 6.83 -5.86 29.65
C LEU A 375 5.91 -5.83 30.87
N ASN A 376 4.80 -6.57 30.84
CA ASN A 376 3.85 -6.68 31.93
C ASN A 376 4.15 -7.87 32.87
N GLY A 377 5.31 -8.51 32.75
CA GLY A 377 5.76 -9.59 33.65
C GLY A 377 4.99 -10.91 33.45
N VAL A 378 4.32 -11.10 32.33
CA VAL A 378 3.65 -12.35 32.01
C VAL A 378 4.64 -13.34 31.40
N ASP A 379 4.59 -14.60 31.82
CA ASP A 379 5.45 -15.66 31.28
C ASP A 379 5.05 -16.00 29.84
N VAL A 380 5.82 -15.50 28.86
CA VAL A 380 5.52 -15.63 27.43
C VAL A 380 6.55 -16.45 26.68
N THR A 381 6.07 -17.37 25.85
CA THR A 381 6.87 -18.13 24.87
C THR A 381 6.34 -17.86 23.47
N MET A 382 7.22 -17.41 22.56
CA MET A 382 6.93 -17.30 21.14
C MET A 382 7.20 -18.65 20.45
N TYR A 383 6.23 -19.17 19.72
CA TYR A 383 6.41 -20.33 18.87
C TYR A 383 6.65 -19.89 17.42
N GLN A 384 7.84 -20.18 16.91
CA GLN A 384 8.24 -19.88 15.53
C GLN A 384 8.25 -21.14 14.67
N ARG A 385 7.28 -21.28 13.76
CA ARG A 385 7.20 -22.40 12.82
C ARG A 385 8.19 -22.28 11.65
N GLY A 386 8.29 -21.11 11.05
CA GLY A 386 9.14 -20.81 9.90
C GLY A 386 10.05 -19.61 10.17
N SER A 387 11.00 -19.35 9.28
CA SER A 387 11.87 -18.16 9.39
C SER A 387 11.09 -16.87 9.10
N THR A 388 11.55 -15.75 9.68
CA THR A 388 10.95 -14.42 9.54
C THR A 388 12.01 -13.44 9.05
N TYR A 389 11.66 -12.56 8.12
CA TYR A 389 12.51 -11.43 7.77
C TYR A 389 12.48 -10.41 8.91
N ILE A 390 13.64 -10.00 9.40
CA ILE A 390 13.79 -9.01 10.47
C ILE A 390 14.63 -7.85 9.93
N MET A 391 14.16 -6.63 10.14
CA MET A 391 14.97 -5.42 10.04
C MET A 391 14.59 -4.45 11.16
N SER A 392 15.57 -3.75 11.73
CA SER A 392 15.24 -2.66 12.66
C SER A 392 14.56 -1.51 11.90
N THR A 393 13.59 -0.86 12.51
CA THR A 393 12.96 0.34 11.91
C THR A 393 13.96 1.46 11.70
N GLN A 394 14.99 1.54 12.55
CA GLN A 394 16.05 2.54 12.43
C GLN A 394 16.90 2.32 11.17
N ALA A 395 17.45 1.13 10.95
CA ALA A 395 18.27 0.84 9.78
C ALA A 395 17.42 0.77 8.51
N GLY A 396 16.26 0.11 8.59
CA GLY A 396 15.37 -0.10 7.45
C GLY A 396 14.91 1.20 6.82
N TRP A 397 14.38 2.12 7.61
CA TRP A 397 13.86 3.38 7.08
C TRP A 397 14.97 4.35 6.66
N ALA A 398 16.11 4.36 7.36
CA ALA A 398 17.27 5.14 6.95
C ALA A 398 17.82 4.73 5.57
N VAL A 399 17.60 3.47 5.14
CA VAL A 399 18.02 2.99 3.81
C VAL A 399 16.89 3.11 2.79
N LEU A 400 15.68 2.66 3.12
CA LEU A 400 14.58 2.57 2.15
C LEU A 400 13.90 3.91 1.88
N PHE A 401 13.95 4.85 2.82
CA PHE A 401 13.25 6.14 2.74
C PHE A 401 14.18 7.37 2.72
N SER A 402 15.49 7.14 2.70
CA SER A 402 16.48 8.22 2.66
C SER A 402 16.19 9.23 1.55
N GLY A 403 16.18 10.52 1.91
CA GLY A 403 15.90 11.61 1.00
C GLY A 403 14.44 11.74 0.56
N LEU A 404 13.55 10.82 0.98
CA LEU A 404 12.14 10.79 0.60
C LEU A 404 11.23 11.12 1.79
N TYR A 405 11.15 10.20 2.76
CA TYR A 405 10.22 10.27 3.89
C TYR A 405 10.98 10.39 5.21
N GLU A 406 11.56 11.57 5.44
CA GLU A 406 12.32 11.92 6.63
C GLU A 406 12.11 13.38 7.00
N GLU A 407 12.59 13.81 8.16
CA GLU A 407 12.50 15.22 8.57
C GLU A 407 13.30 16.10 7.60
N GLY A 408 12.63 17.09 6.99
CA GLY A 408 13.24 17.94 5.98
C GLY A 408 13.39 17.31 4.59
N GLY A 409 12.82 16.12 4.37
CA GLY A 409 12.80 15.44 3.08
C GLY A 409 11.90 16.14 2.04
N LEU A 410 11.63 15.42 0.94
CA LEU A 410 10.76 15.95 -0.13
C LEU A 410 9.33 16.22 0.37
N PRO A 411 8.60 17.18 -0.24
CA PRO A 411 7.17 17.28 -0.05
C PRO A 411 6.49 15.93 -0.31
N THR A 412 5.55 15.54 0.55
CA THR A 412 4.97 14.20 0.56
C THR A 412 4.42 13.75 -0.80
N ASP A 413 3.80 14.65 -1.55
CA ASP A 413 3.26 14.36 -2.89
C ASP A 413 4.36 14.11 -3.93
N VAL A 414 5.51 14.76 -3.80
CA VAL A 414 6.69 14.51 -4.64
C VAL A 414 7.35 13.20 -4.23
N ALA A 415 7.52 12.97 -2.92
CA ALA A 415 8.08 11.73 -2.39
C ALA A 415 7.28 10.50 -2.85
N ASP A 416 5.95 10.57 -2.80
CA ASP A 416 5.05 9.51 -3.28
C ASP A 416 5.29 9.18 -4.76
N ARG A 417 5.41 10.21 -5.62
CA ARG A 417 5.69 10.00 -7.05
C ARG A 417 7.07 9.42 -7.28
N VAL A 418 8.10 9.91 -6.59
CA VAL A 418 9.47 9.41 -6.70
C VAL A 418 9.55 7.95 -6.22
N PHE A 419 8.90 7.63 -5.11
CA PHE A 419 8.84 6.26 -4.59
C PHE A 419 8.11 5.33 -5.56
N ALA A 420 6.95 5.73 -6.07
CA ALA A 420 6.17 4.96 -7.04
C ALA A 420 6.84 4.82 -8.41
N SER A 421 7.78 5.71 -8.76
CA SER A 421 8.39 5.74 -10.09
C SER A 421 9.38 4.62 -10.38
N LEU A 422 9.88 3.91 -9.35
CA LEU A 422 10.70 2.72 -9.57
C LEU A 422 9.79 1.51 -9.79
N PRO A 423 9.86 0.87 -10.98
CA PRO A 423 9.08 -0.33 -11.24
C PRO A 423 9.44 -1.46 -10.28
N THR A 424 8.45 -2.25 -9.87
CA THR A 424 8.66 -3.42 -9.02
C THR A 424 9.67 -4.40 -9.63
N ASN A 425 9.67 -4.51 -10.96
CA ASN A 425 10.59 -5.33 -11.73
C ASN A 425 12.05 -4.89 -11.51
N PHE A 426 12.32 -3.58 -11.58
CA PHE A 426 13.65 -3.04 -11.29
C PHE A 426 14.07 -3.32 -9.84
N MET A 427 13.13 -3.15 -8.90
CA MET A 427 13.39 -3.45 -7.48
C MET A 427 13.73 -4.93 -7.27
N TYR A 428 12.99 -5.83 -7.93
CA TYR A 428 13.15 -7.28 -7.77
C TYR A 428 14.45 -7.83 -8.37
N HIS A 429 14.98 -7.22 -9.44
CA HIS A 429 16.17 -7.72 -10.15
C HIS A 429 17.51 -7.16 -9.64
N GLY A 430 17.61 -6.87 -8.34
CA GLY A 430 18.89 -6.58 -7.68
C GLY A 430 18.87 -5.39 -6.72
N PHE A 431 18.02 -4.38 -6.95
CA PHE A 431 18.02 -3.19 -6.09
C PHE A 431 17.58 -3.51 -4.65
N ALA A 432 16.48 -4.24 -4.50
CA ALA A 432 15.98 -4.64 -3.19
C ALA A 432 16.92 -5.61 -2.48
N GLN A 433 17.60 -6.51 -3.20
CA GLN A 433 18.60 -7.42 -2.63
C GLN A 433 19.80 -6.67 -2.05
N ARG A 434 20.30 -5.67 -2.77
CA ARG A 434 21.42 -4.82 -2.30
C ARG A 434 21.00 -3.99 -1.08
N ALA A 435 19.83 -3.37 -1.13
CA ALA A 435 19.30 -2.63 0.01
C ALA A 435 19.13 -3.54 1.24
N THR A 436 18.57 -4.74 1.05
CA THR A 436 18.39 -5.76 2.11
C THR A 436 19.73 -6.19 2.71
N GLY A 437 20.74 -6.45 1.86
CA GLY A 437 22.09 -6.79 2.31
C GLY A 437 22.74 -5.66 3.11
N TYR A 438 22.55 -4.43 2.68
CA TYR A 438 23.08 -3.26 3.39
C TYR A 438 22.38 -3.05 4.74
N ILE A 439 21.05 -3.15 4.81
CA ILE A 439 20.29 -3.13 6.07
C ILE A 439 20.77 -4.24 7.02
N ALA A 440 20.94 -5.47 6.51
CA ALA A 440 21.44 -6.59 7.31
C ALA A 440 22.85 -6.36 7.84
N SER A 441 23.69 -5.61 7.12
CA SER A 441 25.04 -5.26 7.59
C SER A 441 25.01 -4.25 8.75
N ILE A 442 24.04 -3.32 8.75
CA ILE A 442 23.81 -2.38 9.85
C ILE A 442 23.23 -3.13 11.06
N ASP A 443 22.25 -3.99 10.84
CA ASP A 443 21.56 -4.78 11.87
C ASP A 443 22.33 -6.04 12.28
N LYS A 444 23.60 -6.16 11.93
CA LYS A 444 24.40 -7.40 12.13
C LYS A 444 24.37 -7.90 13.57
N GLU A 445 24.56 -7.02 14.56
CA GLU A 445 24.57 -7.39 15.97
C GLU A 445 23.21 -7.93 16.43
N LEU A 446 22.12 -7.31 15.98
CA LEU A 446 20.75 -7.73 16.24
C LEU A 446 20.49 -9.13 15.68
N LEU A 447 20.83 -9.32 14.40
CA LEU A 447 20.63 -10.59 13.69
C LEU A 447 21.49 -11.72 14.30
N ASP A 448 22.76 -11.45 14.58
CA ASP A 448 23.66 -12.40 15.26
C ASP A 448 23.14 -12.77 16.67
N GLY A 449 22.59 -11.80 17.41
CA GLY A 449 21.98 -12.03 18.72
C GLY A 449 20.76 -12.94 18.63
N LEU A 450 19.87 -12.72 17.67
CA LEU A 450 18.71 -13.57 17.41
C LEU A 450 19.13 -14.99 17.02
N HIS A 451 20.13 -15.15 16.15
CA HIS A 451 20.65 -16.45 15.75
C HIS A 451 21.26 -17.23 16.92
N LYS A 452 22.01 -16.57 17.81
CA LYS A 452 22.56 -17.19 19.04
C LYS A 452 21.45 -17.71 19.96
N ARG A 453 20.26 -17.10 19.93
CA ARG A 453 19.08 -17.57 20.67
C ARG A 453 18.32 -18.66 19.94
N GLY A 454 18.71 -19.01 18.69
CA GLY A 454 18.05 -19.99 17.85
C GLY A 454 16.88 -19.42 17.04
N PHE A 455 16.63 -18.10 17.06
CA PHE A 455 15.59 -17.50 16.20
C PHE A 455 16.02 -17.59 14.75
N ARG A 456 15.12 -18.07 13.88
CA ARG A 456 15.40 -18.29 12.47
C ARG A 456 14.98 -17.07 11.65
N THR A 457 15.95 -16.41 11.02
CA THR A 457 15.71 -15.30 10.08
C THR A 457 15.83 -15.75 8.64
N ASN A 458 15.34 -14.94 7.72
CA ASN A 458 15.56 -15.07 6.27
C ASN A 458 15.78 -13.69 5.66
N THR A 459 16.10 -13.66 4.37
CA THR A 459 16.34 -12.43 3.61
C THR A 459 15.17 -12.05 2.70
N GLY A 460 13.98 -12.60 2.93
CA GLY A 460 12.79 -12.37 2.10
C GLY A 460 12.79 -13.21 0.82
N ILE A 461 11.92 -12.85 -0.11
CA ILE A 461 11.78 -13.54 -1.40
C ILE A 461 13.04 -13.27 -2.22
N GLU A 462 13.80 -14.32 -2.51
CA GLU A 462 15.05 -14.25 -3.28
C GLU A 462 16.03 -13.15 -2.81
N GLY A 463 16.08 -12.94 -1.48
CA GLY A 463 16.96 -11.95 -0.88
C GLY A 463 16.46 -10.50 -0.92
N SER A 464 15.24 -10.24 -1.41
CA SER A 464 14.72 -8.89 -1.63
C SER A 464 14.05 -8.22 -0.41
N GLY A 465 14.06 -8.89 0.75
CA GLY A 465 13.62 -8.34 2.02
C GLY A 465 12.18 -7.84 2.08
N TYR A 466 11.97 -6.80 2.88
CA TYR A 466 10.67 -6.17 3.11
C TYR A 466 9.96 -5.69 1.84
N PRO A 467 10.62 -5.00 0.89
CA PRO A 467 9.91 -4.45 -0.28
C PRO A 467 9.10 -5.47 -1.06
N MET A 468 9.63 -6.67 -1.27
CA MET A 468 8.90 -7.69 -2.01
C MET A 468 7.93 -8.50 -1.13
N LEU A 469 8.21 -8.64 0.16
CA LEU A 469 7.28 -9.29 1.09
C LEU A 469 5.98 -8.51 1.26
N ILE A 470 6.07 -7.17 1.38
CA ILE A 470 4.88 -6.32 1.51
C ILE A 470 4.03 -6.36 0.23
N MET A 471 4.65 -6.23 -0.94
CA MET A 471 3.94 -6.18 -2.22
C MET A 471 3.32 -7.52 -2.62
N THR A 472 3.88 -8.64 -2.18
CA THR A 472 3.40 -9.97 -2.56
C THR A 472 2.47 -10.60 -1.55
N LYS A 473 2.83 -10.58 -0.27
CA LYS A 473 2.17 -11.34 0.80
C LYS A 473 1.59 -10.48 1.91
N ALA A 474 2.05 -9.23 2.06
CA ALA A 474 1.79 -8.35 3.20
C ALA A 474 2.06 -9.05 4.57
N SER A 475 3.02 -9.97 4.60
CA SER A 475 3.35 -10.81 5.78
C SER A 475 4.74 -11.43 5.64
N GLY A 476 5.19 -12.15 6.71
CA GLY A 476 6.48 -12.86 6.70
C GLY A 476 7.65 -12.02 7.21
N TYR A 477 7.38 -10.86 7.78
CA TYR A 477 8.38 -9.93 8.29
C TYR A 477 8.01 -9.40 9.68
N TYR A 478 9.02 -8.88 10.36
CA TYR A 478 8.89 -8.01 11.51
C TYR A 478 9.79 -6.78 11.32
N LEU A 479 9.21 -5.60 11.46
CA LEU A 479 9.90 -4.31 11.50
C LEU A 479 10.18 -4.02 12.96
N ASP A 480 11.42 -4.25 13.40
CA ASP A 480 11.76 -4.31 14.82
C ASP A 480 11.71 -2.94 15.48
N THR A 481 10.85 -2.85 16.49
CA THR A 481 10.71 -1.72 17.41
C THR A 481 11.19 -2.06 18.83
N GLY A 482 11.98 -3.15 19.00
CA GLY A 482 12.62 -3.52 20.26
C GLY A 482 12.30 -4.92 20.79
N ALA A 483 11.34 -5.66 20.23
CA ALA A 483 11.00 -7.00 20.71
C ALA A 483 12.11 -8.03 20.40
N SER A 484 12.92 -7.83 19.35
CA SER A 484 14.06 -8.69 19.06
C SER A 484 15.08 -8.69 20.21
N GLN A 485 15.35 -7.55 20.81
CA GLN A 485 16.24 -7.49 21.97
C GLN A 485 15.69 -8.26 23.17
N MET A 486 14.36 -8.29 23.36
CA MET A 486 13.74 -9.07 24.44
C MET A 486 13.88 -10.58 24.22
N ILE A 487 13.89 -11.04 22.95
CA ILE A 487 14.19 -12.43 22.60
C ILE A 487 15.67 -12.74 22.90
N ILE A 488 16.59 -11.85 22.53
CA ILE A 488 18.03 -11.97 22.78
C ILE A 488 18.30 -12.07 24.28
N ASP A 489 17.67 -11.21 25.08
CA ASP A 489 17.78 -11.19 26.54
C ASP A 489 17.11 -12.40 27.23
N GLY A 490 16.32 -13.19 26.50
CA GLY A 490 15.56 -14.32 27.06
C GLY A 490 14.30 -13.91 27.83
N LYS A 491 13.89 -12.66 27.77
CA LYS A 491 12.63 -12.14 28.35
C LYS A 491 11.40 -12.69 27.61
N ILE A 492 11.51 -12.86 26.31
CA ILE A 492 10.59 -13.64 25.49
C ILE A 492 11.25 -14.98 25.24
N LYS A 493 10.65 -16.06 25.73
CA LYS A 493 11.13 -17.42 25.50
C LYS A 493 10.83 -17.83 24.05
N LEU A 494 11.65 -18.72 23.49
CA LEU A 494 11.50 -19.19 22.12
C LEU A 494 11.32 -20.72 22.07
N LYS A 495 10.36 -21.19 21.29
CA LYS A 495 10.17 -22.59 20.91
C LYS A 495 10.07 -22.67 19.39
N ASN A 496 10.99 -23.39 18.74
CA ASN A 496 11.00 -23.49 17.27
C ASN A 496 11.74 -24.71 16.72
N ASP A 497 12.11 -25.63 17.57
CA ASP A 497 12.91 -26.82 17.26
C ASP A 497 12.09 -28.00 16.74
N THR A 498 10.75 -27.95 16.89
CA THR A 498 9.83 -29.01 16.52
C THR A 498 8.45 -28.48 16.11
N LEU A 499 7.62 -29.28 15.44
CA LEU A 499 6.30 -28.84 14.98
C LEU A 499 5.24 -29.01 16.07
N PHE A 500 4.39 -28.02 16.23
CA PHE A 500 3.17 -28.07 17.04
C PHE A 500 2.17 -29.03 16.37
N THR A 501 1.71 -30.07 17.08
CA THR A 501 0.85 -31.13 16.53
C THR A 501 -0.53 -31.20 17.15
N SER A 502 -0.67 -30.96 18.46
CA SER A 502 -1.95 -31.08 19.17
C SER A 502 -1.97 -30.29 20.46
N PHE A 503 -3.17 -30.01 20.96
CA PHE A 503 -3.37 -29.54 22.33
C PHE A 503 -3.38 -30.71 23.31
N THR A 504 -2.92 -30.44 24.54
CA THR A 504 -3.15 -31.27 25.71
C THR A 504 -4.08 -30.53 26.67
N PRO A 505 -4.62 -31.18 27.72
CA PRO A 505 -5.42 -30.47 28.70
C PRO A 505 -4.74 -29.27 29.38
N ASN A 506 -3.40 -29.21 29.41
CA ASN A 506 -2.65 -28.18 30.11
C ASN A 506 -1.62 -27.44 29.24
N GLY A 507 -1.66 -27.61 27.91
CA GLY A 507 -0.69 -26.96 27.03
C GLY A 507 -0.77 -27.42 25.59
N ILE A 508 0.38 -27.41 24.91
CA ILE A 508 0.53 -27.83 23.51
C ILE A 508 1.62 -28.90 23.40
N GLN A 509 1.39 -29.88 22.55
CA GLN A 509 2.29 -30.99 22.27
C GLN A 509 2.97 -30.82 20.92
N PHE A 510 4.21 -31.27 20.82
CA PHE A 510 5.03 -31.19 19.64
C PHE A 510 5.32 -32.58 19.03
N GLU A 511 5.79 -32.61 17.79
CA GLU A 511 6.08 -33.81 17.03
C GLU A 511 7.14 -34.71 17.70
N ASP A 512 8.10 -34.13 18.41
CA ASP A 512 9.13 -34.84 19.17
C ASP A 512 8.63 -35.43 20.50
N GLY A 513 7.32 -35.29 20.79
CA GLY A 513 6.71 -35.74 22.03
C GLY A 513 6.86 -34.78 23.20
N SER A 514 7.59 -33.68 23.05
CA SER A 514 7.70 -32.64 24.09
C SER A 514 6.38 -31.89 24.27
N GLU A 515 6.15 -31.38 25.49
CA GLU A 515 4.98 -30.57 25.83
C GLU A 515 5.41 -29.21 26.37
N LEU A 516 4.70 -28.16 25.99
CA LEU A 516 4.83 -26.80 26.53
C LEU A 516 3.56 -26.43 27.28
N SER A 517 3.67 -26.29 28.58
CA SER A 517 2.55 -25.86 29.43
C SER A 517 2.09 -24.46 29.08
N ALA A 518 0.78 -24.29 28.91
CA ALA A 518 0.16 -23.00 28.60
C ALA A 518 -1.20 -22.87 29.28
N ASP A 519 -1.51 -21.67 29.74
CA ASP A 519 -2.84 -21.26 30.20
C ASP A 519 -3.58 -20.51 29.09
N VAL A 520 -2.83 -19.88 28.18
CA VAL A 520 -3.36 -19.10 27.05
C VAL A 520 -2.53 -19.37 25.80
N VAL A 521 -3.19 -19.62 24.69
CA VAL A 521 -2.55 -19.75 23.38
C VAL A 521 -3.11 -18.68 22.44
N VAL A 522 -2.25 -17.78 21.95
CA VAL A 522 -2.61 -16.69 21.06
C VAL A 522 -2.10 -16.98 19.66
N PHE A 523 -3.00 -17.18 18.70
CA PHE A 523 -2.65 -17.36 17.31
C PHE A 523 -2.42 -16.02 16.61
N ALA A 524 -1.17 -15.68 16.32
CA ALA A 524 -0.78 -14.54 15.52
C ALA A 524 -0.50 -14.98 14.07
N THR A 525 -1.48 -15.63 13.47
CA THR A 525 -1.38 -16.38 12.22
C THR A 525 -1.95 -15.64 11.00
N GLY A 526 -2.26 -14.35 11.17
CA GLY A 526 -2.72 -13.46 10.09
C GLY A 526 -4.17 -13.70 9.68
N TYR A 527 -4.49 -13.24 8.48
CA TYR A 527 -5.85 -13.23 7.94
C TYR A 527 -5.89 -13.92 6.59
N SER A 528 -7.07 -14.43 6.22
CA SER A 528 -7.32 -14.99 4.90
C SER A 528 -7.43 -13.90 3.83
N ASP A 529 -7.53 -14.29 2.56
CA ASP A 529 -7.72 -13.38 1.43
C ASP A 529 -9.00 -12.54 1.59
N ALA A 530 -8.93 -11.29 1.17
CA ALA A 530 -10.05 -10.35 1.28
C ALA A 530 -11.22 -10.63 0.31
N SER A 531 -11.03 -11.51 -0.68
CA SER A 531 -12.06 -11.88 -1.67
C SER A 531 -13.36 -12.39 -1.08
N HIS A 532 -13.27 -13.06 0.18
CA HIS A 532 -14.40 -13.64 0.87
C HIS A 532 -15.44 -12.60 1.37
N ILE A 533 -15.08 -11.31 1.51
CA ILE A 533 -16.04 -10.28 1.82
C ILE A 533 -16.90 -9.95 0.59
N ILE A 534 -16.28 -9.97 -0.60
CA ILE A 534 -16.98 -9.79 -1.88
C ILE A 534 -17.96 -10.95 -2.08
N GLN A 535 -17.50 -12.19 -1.87
CA GLN A 535 -18.33 -13.39 -1.96
C GLN A 535 -19.55 -13.30 -1.02
N ARG A 536 -19.33 -12.89 0.23
CA ARG A 536 -20.41 -12.77 1.24
C ARG A 536 -21.46 -11.72 0.86
N ILE A 537 -21.03 -10.57 0.30
CA ILE A 537 -21.90 -9.42 0.02
C ILE A 537 -22.48 -9.48 -1.40
N CYS A 538 -21.68 -9.87 -2.38
CA CYS A 538 -22.06 -9.84 -3.80
C CYS A 538 -22.41 -11.23 -4.38
N GLY A 539 -22.10 -12.31 -3.65
CA GLY A 539 -22.34 -13.70 -4.08
C GLY A 539 -21.21 -14.28 -4.91
N ASP A 540 -21.28 -15.62 -5.12
CA ASP A 540 -20.23 -16.41 -5.76
C ASP A 540 -19.98 -16.00 -7.20
N GLU A 541 -21.02 -15.68 -7.95
CA GLU A 541 -20.91 -15.31 -9.36
C GLU A 541 -20.07 -14.04 -9.56
N VAL A 542 -20.28 -13.01 -8.76
CA VAL A 542 -19.50 -11.76 -8.80
C VAL A 542 -18.07 -12.03 -8.32
N ALA A 543 -17.92 -12.73 -7.19
CA ALA A 543 -16.61 -13.01 -6.62
C ALA A 543 -15.70 -13.82 -7.57
N SER A 544 -16.26 -14.77 -8.33
CA SER A 544 -15.51 -15.58 -9.29
C SER A 544 -14.98 -14.80 -10.49
N LYS A 545 -15.55 -13.63 -10.79
CA LYS A 545 -15.10 -12.73 -11.86
C LYS A 545 -14.04 -11.73 -11.38
N CYS A 546 -13.88 -11.59 -10.05
CA CYS A 546 -12.93 -10.62 -9.50
C CYS A 546 -11.49 -11.11 -9.60
N LYS A 547 -10.59 -10.19 -9.93
CA LYS A 547 -9.14 -10.39 -9.82
C LYS A 547 -8.74 -10.50 -8.35
N HIS A 548 -7.57 -11.06 -8.08
CA HIS A 548 -6.99 -10.98 -6.73
C HIS A 548 -6.90 -9.52 -6.28
N THR A 549 -7.13 -9.27 -4.99
CA THR A 549 -7.09 -7.91 -4.46
C THR A 549 -5.67 -7.43 -4.19
N TRP A 550 -4.76 -8.31 -3.76
CA TRP A 550 -3.38 -8.02 -3.43
C TRP A 550 -2.41 -8.94 -4.16
N GLY A 551 -1.12 -8.62 -4.13
CA GLY A 551 -0.07 -9.31 -4.86
C GLY A 551 0.24 -8.66 -6.19
N LEU A 552 1.20 -9.22 -6.91
CA LEU A 552 1.72 -8.67 -8.16
C LEU A 552 1.28 -9.52 -9.35
N ASN A 553 0.91 -8.84 -10.43
CA ASN A 553 0.66 -9.44 -11.72
C ASN A 553 1.98 -9.68 -12.50
N GLU A 554 1.87 -10.16 -13.72
CA GLU A 554 3.01 -10.49 -14.59
C GLU A 554 3.88 -9.28 -14.97
N GLU A 555 3.35 -8.06 -14.88
CA GLU A 555 4.06 -6.81 -15.16
C GLU A 555 4.68 -6.20 -13.89
N GLY A 556 4.52 -6.84 -12.71
CA GLY A 556 4.98 -6.30 -11.43
C GLY A 556 4.06 -5.22 -10.84
N GLU A 557 2.84 -5.08 -11.37
CA GLU A 557 1.82 -4.17 -10.83
C GLU A 557 0.86 -4.91 -9.89
N THR A 558 0.20 -4.18 -8.99
CA THR A 558 -0.85 -4.75 -8.14
C THR A 558 -1.98 -5.35 -8.97
N HIS A 559 -2.60 -6.43 -8.48
CA HIS A 559 -3.69 -7.09 -9.19
C HIS A 559 -4.94 -6.21 -9.32
N GLY A 560 -5.81 -6.19 -8.33
CA GLY A 560 -7.13 -5.54 -8.43
C GLY A 560 -7.33 -4.37 -7.45
N SER A 561 -6.35 -4.07 -6.57
CA SER A 561 -6.46 -2.91 -5.68
C SER A 561 -6.26 -1.62 -6.47
N TRP A 562 -7.14 -0.63 -6.25
CA TRP A 562 -7.09 0.73 -6.81
C TRP A 562 -7.33 0.82 -8.33
N LYS A 563 -7.60 -0.29 -8.97
CA LYS A 563 -7.80 -0.38 -10.43
C LYS A 563 -8.94 -1.35 -10.74
N ASP A 564 -9.10 -1.72 -12.01
CA ASP A 564 -10.14 -2.65 -12.45
C ASP A 564 -10.08 -3.99 -11.71
N LEU A 565 -11.16 -4.30 -11.00
CA LEU A 565 -11.30 -5.55 -10.26
C LEU A 565 -11.86 -6.71 -11.10
N GLY A 566 -12.30 -6.43 -12.34
CA GLY A 566 -12.88 -7.40 -13.27
C GLY A 566 -14.41 -7.35 -13.35
N VAL A 567 -15.08 -6.55 -12.52
CA VAL A 567 -16.53 -6.36 -12.53
C VAL A 567 -16.85 -4.87 -12.62
N PRO A 568 -17.64 -4.40 -13.59
CA PRO A 568 -17.94 -2.99 -13.75
C PRO A 568 -18.52 -2.34 -12.50
N GLY A 569 -17.99 -1.17 -12.13
CA GLY A 569 -18.43 -0.43 -10.95
C GLY A 569 -18.04 -1.06 -9.61
N LEU A 570 -17.24 -2.13 -9.59
CA LEU A 570 -16.76 -2.77 -8.37
C LEU A 570 -15.25 -2.51 -8.19
N TRP A 571 -14.86 -2.06 -7.00
CA TRP A 571 -13.50 -1.64 -6.69
C TRP A 571 -13.04 -2.19 -5.34
N TYR A 572 -11.73 -2.29 -5.17
CA TYR A 572 -11.12 -2.63 -3.89
C TYR A 572 -10.02 -1.62 -3.53
N ALA A 573 -10.09 -1.05 -2.33
CA ALA A 573 -9.13 -0.10 -1.77
C ALA A 573 -8.41 -0.76 -0.58
N LEU A 574 -7.09 -0.94 -0.69
CA LEU A 574 -6.30 -1.69 0.28
C LEU A 574 -4.85 -1.24 0.30
N GLY A 575 -4.33 -0.90 1.47
CA GLY A 575 -2.93 -0.55 1.67
C GLY A 575 -2.64 -0.09 3.10
N ASN A 576 -1.40 0.33 3.35
CA ASN A 576 -1.05 1.15 4.49
C ASN A 576 -1.44 2.62 4.22
N LEU A 577 -1.21 3.52 5.16
CA LEU A 577 -1.61 4.92 5.05
C LEU A 577 -1.04 5.62 3.81
N ALA A 578 0.23 5.36 3.47
CA ALA A 578 0.88 5.98 2.32
C ALA A 578 0.32 5.47 0.98
N LEU A 579 0.13 4.16 0.84
CA LEU A 579 -0.48 3.59 -0.37
C LEU A 579 -1.93 4.06 -0.53
N ASP A 580 -2.68 4.16 0.58
CA ASP A 580 -4.04 4.66 0.58
C ASP A 580 -4.10 6.15 0.20
N ARG A 581 -3.16 6.98 0.69
CA ARG A 581 -3.01 8.38 0.29
C ARG A 581 -2.75 8.53 -1.21
N PHE A 582 -1.78 7.78 -1.73
CA PHE A 582 -1.34 7.87 -3.12
C PHE A 582 -2.38 7.30 -4.08
N HIS A 583 -2.81 6.06 -3.86
CA HIS A 583 -3.67 5.37 -4.82
C HIS A 583 -5.16 5.72 -4.73
N SER A 584 -5.64 6.31 -3.62
CA SER A 584 -7.00 6.84 -3.56
C SER A 584 -7.25 7.93 -4.60
N LYS A 585 -6.22 8.72 -4.95
CA LYS A 585 -6.28 9.69 -6.04
C LYS A 585 -6.56 9.02 -7.38
N HIS A 586 -5.85 7.95 -7.67
CA HIS A 586 -6.01 7.20 -8.93
C HIS A 586 -7.39 6.56 -9.04
N LEU A 587 -7.92 6.00 -7.96
CA LEU A 587 -9.28 5.46 -7.94
C LEU A 587 -10.31 6.57 -8.17
N ALA A 588 -10.17 7.69 -7.49
CA ALA A 588 -11.08 8.83 -7.61
C ALA A 588 -11.06 9.44 -9.02
N LEU A 589 -9.88 9.56 -9.65
CA LEU A 589 -9.75 10.04 -11.03
C LEU A 589 -10.40 9.09 -12.04
N GLN A 590 -10.27 7.76 -11.88
CA GLN A 590 -10.96 6.78 -12.72
C GLN A 590 -12.49 6.94 -12.61
N ILE A 591 -13.01 7.00 -11.38
CA ILE A 591 -14.45 7.17 -11.12
C ILE A 591 -14.91 8.51 -11.71
N LYS A 592 -14.23 9.62 -11.44
CA LYS A 592 -14.58 10.94 -11.99
C LYS A 592 -14.58 10.93 -13.51
N ALA A 593 -13.57 10.34 -14.15
CA ALA A 593 -13.50 10.24 -15.61
C ALA A 593 -14.67 9.43 -16.19
N MET A 594 -15.10 8.36 -15.51
CA MET A 594 -16.29 7.58 -15.92
C MET A 594 -17.56 8.41 -15.81
N GLU A 595 -17.74 9.15 -14.72
CA GLU A 595 -18.92 10.00 -14.52
C GLU A 595 -19.02 11.15 -15.53
N GLU A 596 -17.87 11.67 -15.97
CA GLU A 596 -17.79 12.77 -16.95
C GLU A 596 -17.64 12.28 -18.42
N ASN A 597 -17.73 10.97 -18.66
CA ASN A 597 -17.54 10.35 -19.99
C ASN A 597 -16.17 10.70 -20.63
N LYS A 598 -15.14 10.84 -19.79
CA LYS A 598 -13.74 11.10 -20.18
C LYS A 598 -12.86 9.86 -20.07
N PHE A 599 -13.37 8.78 -19.47
CA PHE A 599 -12.60 7.55 -19.29
C PHE A 599 -12.41 6.83 -20.63
N GLY A 600 -11.16 6.71 -21.05
CA GLY A 600 -10.81 6.00 -22.28
C GLY A 600 -10.69 4.47 -22.08
N PRO A 601 -10.51 3.73 -23.18
CA PRO A 601 -10.30 2.28 -23.09
C PRO A 601 -8.99 1.99 -22.32
N ARG A 602 -9.05 1.02 -21.41
CA ARG A 602 -7.85 0.50 -20.74
C ARG A 602 -6.93 -0.12 -21.80
N TYR A 603 -5.64 0.14 -21.67
CA TYR A 603 -4.67 -0.44 -22.59
C TYR A 603 -4.62 -1.97 -22.44
N SER A 604 -4.88 -2.67 -23.53
CA SER A 604 -4.60 -4.10 -23.67
C SER A 604 -3.69 -4.29 -24.88
N ARG A 605 -2.66 -5.13 -24.75
CA ARG A 605 -1.91 -5.55 -25.94
C ARG A 605 -2.85 -6.28 -26.88
N ALA A 606 -2.78 -5.94 -28.17
CA ALA A 606 -3.53 -6.62 -29.22
C ALA A 606 -3.09 -8.08 -29.36
#